data_76cb6d5f688f7b2a5753fd0889bd75c3
#
_entry.id   76cb6d5f688f7b2a5753fd0889bd75c3
#
_cell.length_a   1.000
_cell.length_b   1.000
_cell.length_c   1.000
_cell.angle_alpha   90.00
_cell.angle_beta   90.00
_cell.angle_gamma   90.00
#
_symmetry.space_group_name_H-M   'P 1'
#
loop_
_entity.id
_entity.type
_entity.pdbx_description
1 polymer ?
#
loop_
_entity_poly.entity_id
_entity_poly.type
_entity_poly.pdbx_seq_one_letter_code
_entity_poly.pdbx_strand_id
1 'polypeptide(L)'
;SELSSGLGVTIRDAGLLITFGAMVLCIGSPLSAWLTSRIERRTLLTATLGVLALTNAASAFAPDYTSLLLLRLAMLAIGALYTPQAAGTAALIVPPEKRGSTIAYIFLGWSLAAAIGLPLITFIASRYGWRAVYGSIGLAGCIGFLLLAWRLPAGLVGAPVDLKTWADVGRNPMIVLLLSVTTLQMSGQFVVFTFMGPLLTKLTAAGPDAVALVFLLYGAFGFIGIAIATRIVDSWGAYNTSLLFTVLMLTGVSGWALSAGIYPLMAGSVAIWGLGFASTNSMQQVRLVVAAPALASASVSLNTSVLYVGQAVGSAIGGMLYAREMLHAAGYVAMGFVALALMTVLLTRPRPPLAAG
;
A
#
# COMPACT_ATOMS: atom_id res chain seq x y z
N SER A 1 -18.00 4.20 -13.36
CA SER A 1 -19.21 4.50 -14.17
C SER A 1 -20.25 3.37 -14.10
N GLU A 2 -19.88 2.11 -14.30
CA GLU A 2 -20.81 0.96 -14.29
C GLU A 2 -21.50 0.74 -12.94
N LEU A 3 -20.81 0.97 -11.83
CA LEU A 3 -21.38 0.85 -10.49
C LEU A 3 -22.38 1.96 -10.21
N SER A 4 -22.10 3.16 -10.69
CA SER A 4 -23.00 4.32 -10.61
C SER A 4 -24.27 4.10 -11.44
N SER A 5 -24.12 3.63 -12.69
CA SER A 5 -25.27 3.32 -13.55
C SER A 5 -26.07 2.10 -13.09
N GLY A 6 -25.40 1.08 -12.55
CA GLY A 6 -26.06 -0.17 -12.09
C GLY A 6 -26.82 -0.04 -10.78
N LEU A 7 -26.49 0.95 -9.95
CA LEU A 7 -27.14 1.22 -8.65
C LEU A 7 -27.92 2.53 -8.61
N GLY A 8 -27.95 3.30 -9.72
CA GLY A 8 -28.68 4.57 -9.80
C GLY A 8 -28.14 5.67 -8.86
N VAL A 9 -26.86 5.62 -8.51
CA VAL A 9 -26.21 6.59 -7.59
C VAL A 9 -25.29 7.54 -8.34
N THR A 10 -24.99 8.70 -7.73
CA THR A 10 -24.09 9.68 -8.32
C THR A 10 -22.64 9.18 -8.32
N ILE A 11 -21.81 9.71 -9.22
CA ILE A 11 -20.35 9.44 -9.22
C ILE A 11 -19.71 9.87 -7.89
N ARG A 12 -20.27 10.91 -7.25
CA ARG A 12 -19.85 11.37 -5.92
C ARG A 12 -20.08 10.30 -4.87
N ASP A 13 -21.24 9.67 -4.84
CA ASP A 13 -21.57 8.63 -3.85
C ASP A 13 -20.71 7.39 -4.07
N ALA A 14 -20.46 7.01 -5.33
CA ALA A 14 -19.50 5.96 -5.66
C ALA A 14 -18.07 6.30 -5.20
N GLY A 15 -17.68 7.59 -5.21
CA GLY A 15 -16.39 8.07 -4.68
C GLY A 15 -16.30 7.98 -3.15
N LEU A 16 -17.41 8.14 -2.42
CA LEU A 16 -17.45 8.01 -0.95
C LEU A 16 -17.04 6.62 -0.48
N LEU A 17 -17.28 5.57 -1.28
CA LEU A 17 -16.79 4.21 -1.01
C LEU A 17 -15.27 4.16 -0.82
N ILE A 18 -14.53 4.97 -1.57
CA ILE A 18 -13.06 5.04 -1.49
C ILE A 18 -12.64 5.84 -0.25
N THR A 19 -13.28 6.99 -0.01
CA THR A 19 -12.93 7.89 1.10
C THR A 19 -13.19 7.24 2.45
N PHE A 20 -14.38 6.69 2.67
CA PHE A 20 -14.69 5.96 3.90
C PHE A 20 -13.81 4.72 4.06
N GLY A 21 -13.47 4.06 2.94
CA GLY A 21 -12.55 2.93 2.95
C GLY A 21 -11.17 3.28 3.48
N ALA A 22 -10.59 4.40 3.06
CA ALA A 22 -9.30 4.87 3.55
C ALA A 22 -9.34 5.19 5.05
N MET A 23 -10.42 5.80 5.55
CA MET A 23 -10.61 6.07 6.99
C MET A 23 -10.69 4.78 7.80
N VAL A 24 -11.46 3.79 7.31
CA VAL A 24 -11.59 2.48 7.95
C VAL A 24 -10.25 1.77 8.01
N LEU A 25 -9.45 1.81 6.95
CA LEU A 25 -8.11 1.20 6.92
C LEU A 25 -7.13 1.92 7.86
N CYS A 26 -7.20 3.25 7.95
CA CYS A 26 -6.35 4.05 8.81
C CYS A 26 -6.54 3.71 10.30
N ILE A 27 -7.79 3.64 10.75
CA ILE A 27 -8.14 3.36 12.15
C ILE A 27 -8.20 1.85 12.41
N GLY A 28 -8.72 1.10 11.45
CA GLY A 28 -8.97 -0.33 11.56
C GLY A 28 -7.71 -1.16 11.71
N SER A 29 -6.59 -0.76 11.09
CA SER A 29 -5.35 -1.54 11.14
C SER A 29 -4.76 -1.62 12.57
N PRO A 30 -4.51 -0.53 13.32
CA PRO A 30 -4.02 -0.62 14.69
C PRO A 30 -5.05 -1.22 15.66
N LEU A 31 -6.33 -0.88 15.49
CA LEU A 31 -7.39 -1.44 16.32
C LEU A 31 -7.49 -2.96 16.16
N SER A 32 -7.45 -3.45 14.93
CA SER A 32 -7.48 -4.87 14.64
C SER A 32 -6.23 -5.60 15.18
N ALA A 33 -5.05 -4.99 15.09
CA ALA A 33 -3.82 -5.54 15.64
C ALA A 33 -3.94 -5.72 17.17
N TRP A 34 -4.54 -4.75 17.86
CA TRP A 34 -4.80 -4.83 19.30
C TRP A 34 -5.80 -5.92 19.67
N LEU A 35 -6.98 -5.91 19.04
CA LEU A 35 -8.07 -6.83 19.34
C LEU A 35 -7.73 -8.30 19.04
N THR A 36 -6.89 -8.54 18.00
CA THR A 36 -6.60 -9.89 17.52
C THR A 36 -5.21 -10.40 17.87
N SER A 37 -4.43 -9.63 18.66
CA SER A 37 -3.05 -9.96 18.99
C SER A 37 -2.86 -11.33 19.66
N ARG A 38 -3.85 -11.77 20.45
CA ARG A 38 -3.84 -13.02 21.20
C ARG A 38 -4.39 -14.23 20.43
N ILE A 39 -4.95 -13.98 19.24
CA ILE A 39 -5.54 -15.02 18.41
C ILE A 39 -4.41 -15.76 17.68
N GLU A 40 -4.52 -17.07 17.59
CA GLU A 40 -3.63 -17.90 16.79
C GLU A 40 -3.61 -17.44 15.32
N ARG A 41 -2.42 -17.31 14.74
CA ARG A 41 -2.21 -16.72 13.40
C ARG A 41 -2.90 -17.48 12.28
N ARG A 42 -2.89 -18.82 12.34
CA ARG A 42 -3.58 -19.63 11.35
C ARG A 42 -5.07 -19.38 11.38
N THR A 43 -5.69 -19.46 12.53
CA THR A 43 -7.12 -19.20 12.73
C THR A 43 -7.48 -17.79 12.30
N LEU A 44 -6.68 -16.79 12.70
CA LEU A 44 -6.91 -15.39 12.37
C LEU A 44 -6.87 -15.13 10.86
N LEU A 45 -5.79 -15.55 10.19
CA LEU A 45 -5.60 -15.29 8.76
C LEU A 45 -6.59 -16.08 7.89
N THR A 46 -6.89 -17.32 8.25
CA THR A 46 -7.89 -18.12 7.51
C THR A 46 -9.29 -17.58 7.73
N ALA A 47 -9.68 -17.24 8.96
CA ALA A 47 -10.98 -16.61 9.22
C ALA A 47 -11.14 -15.28 8.48
N THR A 48 -10.09 -14.45 8.47
CA THR A 48 -10.08 -13.18 7.74
C THR A 48 -10.32 -13.39 6.24
N LEU A 49 -9.60 -14.32 5.61
CA LEU A 49 -9.81 -14.67 4.19
C LEU A 49 -11.20 -15.25 3.93
N GLY A 50 -11.68 -16.13 4.81
CA GLY A 50 -13.01 -16.69 4.70
C GLY A 50 -14.11 -15.62 4.75
N VAL A 51 -14.01 -14.68 5.70
CA VAL A 51 -14.97 -13.56 5.79
C VAL A 51 -14.84 -12.63 4.59
N LEU A 52 -13.63 -12.35 4.10
CA LEU A 52 -13.43 -11.55 2.88
C LEU A 52 -14.03 -12.24 1.64
N ALA A 53 -13.89 -13.56 1.52
CA ALA A 53 -14.50 -14.32 0.44
C ALA A 53 -16.03 -14.27 0.50
N LEU A 54 -16.60 -14.49 1.68
CA LEU A 54 -18.05 -14.46 1.91
C LEU A 54 -18.65 -13.06 1.67
N THR A 55 -18.01 -12.00 2.17
CA THR A 55 -18.48 -10.62 1.96
C THR A 55 -18.39 -10.20 0.50
N ASN A 56 -17.36 -10.63 -0.24
CA ASN A 56 -17.29 -10.42 -1.68
C ASN A 56 -18.40 -11.20 -2.40
N ALA A 57 -18.61 -12.46 -2.08
CA ALA A 57 -19.70 -13.25 -2.65
C ALA A 57 -21.07 -12.61 -2.33
N ALA A 58 -21.31 -12.18 -1.10
CA ALA A 58 -22.53 -11.47 -0.71
C ALA A 58 -22.70 -10.15 -1.48
N SER A 59 -21.63 -9.44 -1.77
CA SER A 59 -21.65 -8.19 -2.55
C SER A 59 -22.14 -8.42 -3.99
N ALA A 60 -21.91 -9.60 -4.56
CA ALA A 60 -22.46 -9.95 -5.88
C ALA A 60 -24.00 -10.00 -5.90
N PHE A 61 -24.62 -10.22 -4.74
CA PHE A 61 -26.09 -10.28 -4.57
C PHE A 61 -26.67 -9.02 -3.92
N ALA A 62 -25.86 -7.98 -3.69
CA ALA A 62 -26.35 -6.75 -3.04
C ALA A 62 -27.51 -6.13 -3.84
N PRO A 63 -28.68 -5.89 -3.18
CA PRO A 63 -29.86 -5.36 -3.86
C PRO A 63 -29.74 -3.86 -4.14
N ASP A 64 -29.05 -3.12 -3.26
CA ASP A 64 -28.95 -1.67 -3.30
C ASP A 64 -27.55 -1.16 -2.89
N TYR A 65 -27.35 0.16 -3.07
CA TYR A 65 -26.10 0.84 -2.73
C TYR A 65 -25.76 0.75 -1.24
N THR A 66 -26.75 0.86 -0.36
CA THR A 66 -26.51 0.86 1.10
C THR A 66 -25.98 -0.49 1.56
N SER A 67 -26.59 -1.58 1.08
CA SER A 67 -26.12 -2.95 1.35
C SER A 67 -24.69 -3.15 0.84
N LEU A 68 -24.39 -2.70 -0.38
CA LEU A 68 -23.04 -2.77 -0.95
C LEU A 68 -22.04 -1.93 -0.16
N LEU A 69 -22.42 -0.72 0.28
CA LEU A 69 -21.58 0.15 1.10
C LEU A 69 -21.23 -0.53 2.43
N LEU A 70 -22.21 -1.09 3.14
CA LEU A 70 -21.99 -1.78 4.41
C LEU A 70 -21.07 -2.98 4.25
N LEU A 71 -21.32 -3.83 3.24
CA LEU A 71 -20.44 -4.97 2.93
C LEU A 71 -19.02 -4.51 2.61
N ARG A 72 -18.86 -3.42 1.85
CA ARG A 72 -17.54 -2.89 1.51
C ARG A 72 -16.81 -2.33 2.73
N LEU A 73 -17.48 -1.60 3.61
CA LEU A 73 -16.90 -1.12 4.87
C LEU A 73 -16.44 -2.30 5.75
N ALA A 74 -17.26 -3.35 5.85
CA ALA A 74 -16.89 -4.58 6.55
C ALA A 74 -15.67 -5.26 5.91
N MET A 75 -15.64 -5.40 4.58
CA MET A 75 -14.46 -5.93 3.86
C MET A 75 -13.19 -5.15 4.16
N LEU A 76 -13.26 -3.82 4.16
CA LEU A 76 -12.10 -2.97 4.40
C LEU A 76 -11.64 -3.03 5.86
N ALA A 77 -12.56 -3.05 6.82
CA ALA A 77 -12.25 -3.21 8.24
C ALA A 77 -11.52 -4.55 8.51
N ILE A 78 -11.99 -5.63 7.89
CA ILE A 78 -11.39 -6.96 8.01
C ILE A 78 -10.08 -7.04 7.21
N GLY A 79 -10.05 -6.45 6.02
CA GLY A 79 -8.86 -6.40 5.17
C GLY A 79 -7.70 -5.62 5.79
N ALA A 80 -7.99 -4.58 6.59
CA ALA A 80 -6.99 -3.81 7.32
C ALA A 80 -6.12 -4.68 8.25
N LEU A 81 -6.69 -5.78 8.73
CA LEU A 81 -6.02 -6.73 9.62
C LEU A 81 -5.07 -7.67 8.85
N TYR A 82 -5.42 -8.06 7.61
CA TYR A 82 -4.75 -9.16 6.92
C TYR A 82 -3.26 -8.90 6.68
N THR A 83 -2.92 -7.79 6.03
CA THR A 83 -1.54 -7.51 5.60
C THR A 83 -0.54 -7.40 6.77
N PRO A 84 -0.80 -6.64 7.86
CA PRO A 84 0.10 -6.59 9.00
C PRO A 84 0.27 -7.94 9.68
N GLN A 85 -0.80 -8.69 9.81
CA GLN A 85 -0.77 -10.00 10.46
C GLN A 85 -0.07 -11.05 9.57
N ALA A 86 -0.25 -11.00 8.26
CA ALA A 86 0.47 -11.85 7.31
C ALA A 86 1.98 -11.58 7.35
N ALA A 87 2.40 -10.30 7.35
CA ALA A 87 3.80 -9.92 7.44
C ALA A 87 4.43 -10.37 8.78
N GLY A 88 3.71 -10.16 9.90
CA GLY A 88 4.13 -10.64 11.22
C GLY A 88 4.23 -12.17 11.30
N THR A 89 3.28 -12.88 10.69
CA THR A 89 3.30 -14.36 10.63
C THR A 89 4.45 -14.88 9.78
N ALA A 90 4.72 -14.25 8.63
CA ALA A 90 5.86 -14.60 7.78
C ALA A 90 7.18 -14.50 8.56
N ALA A 91 7.35 -13.49 9.40
CA ALA A 91 8.53 -13.33 10.23
C ALA A 91 8.67 -14.40 11.32
N LEU A 92 7.59 -15.10 11.70
CA LEU A 92 7.61 -16.19 12.68
C LEU A 92 7.98 -17.56 12.07
N ILE A 93 7.66 -17.78 10.79
CA ILE A 93 7.81 -19.09 10.15
C ILE A 93 9.11 -19.27 9.35
N VAL A 94 9.88 -18.18 9.16
CA VAL A 94 11.14 -18.24 8.42
C VAL A 94 12.33 -17.79 9.26
N PRO A 95 13.55 -18.28 8.94
CA PRO A 95 14.78 -17.82 9.59
C PRO A 95 14.97 -16.30 9.41
N PRO A 96 15.70 -15.63 10.32
CA PRO A 96 15.92 -14.17 10.27
C PRO A 96 16.44 -13.67 8.92
N GLU A 97 17.31 -14.45 8.26
CA GLU A 97 17.96 -14.11 6.99
C GLU A 97 16.97 -14.04 5.82
N LYS A 98 15.83 -14.75 5.90
CA LYS A 98 14.81 -14.81 4.84
C LYS A 98 13.56 -13.96 5.15
N ARG A 99 13.54 -13.24 6.27
CA ARG A 99 12.37 -12.42 6.65
C ARG A 99 12.10 -11.32 5.64
N GLY A 100 13.15 -10.69 5.12
CA GLY A 100 13.05 -9.60 4.17
C GLY A 100 12.33 -10.01 2.89
N SER A 101 12.84 -11.04 2.22
CA SER A 101 12.25 -11.57 0.98
C SER A 101 10.84 -12.10 1.20
N THR A 102 10.61 -12.81 2.30
CA THR A 102 9.28 -13.40 2.58
C THR A 102 8.21 -12.33 2.79
N ILE A 103 8.53 -11.25 3.53
CA ILE A 103 7.62 -10.11 3.67
C ILE A 103 7.42 -9.42 2.31
N ALA A 104 8.50 -9.23 1.53
CA ALA A 104 8.43 -8.61 0.22
C ALA A 104 7.58 -9.42 -0.77
N TYR A 105 7.55 -10.76 -0.69
CA TYR A 105 6.65 -11.61 -1.49
C TYR A 105 5.17 -11.33 -1.22
N ILE A 106 4.78 -10.99 0.01
CA ILE A 106 3.40 -10.60 0.32
C ILE A 106 3.03 -9.34 -0.47
N PHE A 107 3.93 -8.36 -0.52
CA PHE A 107 3.72 -7.11 -1.26
C PHE A 107 3.83 -7.28 -2.77
N LEU A 108 4.59 -8.28 -3.26
CA LEU A 108 4.58 -8.65 -4.66
C LEU A 108 3.17 -9.08 -5.12
N GLY A 109 2.41 -9.76 -4.25
CA GLY A 109 1.00 -10.09 -4.50
C GLY A 109 0.13 -8.84 -4.71
N TRP A 110 0.37 -7.76 -3.99
CA TRP A 110 -0.30 -6.47 -4.19
C TRP A 110 -0.02 -5.88 -5.57
N SER A 111 1.24 -5.88 -5.98
CA SER A 111 1.65 -5.37 -7.30
C SER A 111 1.12 -6.24 -8.42
N LEU A 112 1.08 -7.55 -8.23
CA LEU A 112 0.48 -8.50 -9.18
C LEU A 112 -1.03 -8.26 -9.35
N ALA A 113 -1.72 -8.02 -8.23
CA ALA A 113 -3.15 -7.66 -8.24
C ALA A 113 -3.40 -6.33 -8.96
N ALA A 114 -2.52 -5.34 -8.82
CA ALA A 114 -2.61 -4.09 -9.57
C ALA A 114 -2.34 -4.29 -11.07
N ALA A 115 -1.31 -5.05 -11.42
CA ALA A 115 -0.87 -5.23 -12.82
C ALA A 115 -1.80 -6.13 -13.65
N ILE A 116 -2.31 -7.21 -13.06
CA ILE A 116 -3.15 -8.20 -13.75
C ILE A 116 -4.59 -8.12 -13.26
N GLY A 117 -4.80 -7.94 -11.96
CA GLY A 117 -6.14 -7.94 -11.37
C GLY A 117 -7.01 -6.79 -11.88
N LEU A 118 -6.50 -5.56 -11.94
CA LEU A 118 -7.27 -4.42 -12.44
C LEU A 118 -7.72 -4.56 -13.89
N PRO A 119 -6.86 -4.93 -14.87
CA PRO A 119 -7.30 -5.23 -16.22
C PRO A 119 -8.33 -6.36 -16.30
N LEU A 120 -8.11 -7.44 -15.55
CA LEU A 120 -9.03 -8.58 -15.50
C LEU A 120 -10.39 -8.19 -14.93
N ILE A 121 -10.43 -7.44 -13.84
CA ILE A 121 -11.65 -6.91 -13.23
C ILE A 121 -12.39 -6.00 -14.21
N THR A 122 -11.68 -5.13 -14.92
CA THR A 122 -12.27 -4.24 -15.93
C THR A 122 -12.87 -5.04 -17.07
N PHE A 123 -12.18 -6.06 -17.55
CA PHE A 123 -12.69 -6.97 -18.59
C PHE A 123 -13.94 -7.72 -18.12
N ILE A 124 -13.93 -8.29 -16.91
CA ILE A 124 -15.10 -8.97 -16.35
C ILE A 124 -16.26 -8.00 -16.18
N ALA A 125 -16.01 -6.81 -15.65
CA ALA A 125 -17.02 -5.78 -15.45
C ALA A 125 -17.72 -5.37 -16.76
N SER A 126 -16.94 -5.15 -17.81
CA SER A 126 -17.47 -4.74 -19.12
C SER A 126 -18.29 -5.82 -19.82
N ARG A 127 -17.99 -7.10 -19.59
CA ARG A 127 -18.71 -8.23 -20.22
C ARG A 127 -19.85 -8.79 -19.40
N TYR A 128 -19.66 -8.87 -18.09
CA TYR A 128 -20.55 -9.61 -17.17
C TYR A 128 -21.12 -8.73 -16.05
N GLY A 129 -20.76 -7.44 -16.05
CA GLY A 129 -21.20 -6.49 -15.04
C GLY A 129 -20.44 -6.58 -13.71
N TRP A 130 -20.65 -5.59 -12.86
CA TRP A 130 -19.94 -5.45 -11.58
C TRP A 130 -20.20 -6.59 -10.58
N ARG A 131 -21.37 -7.24 -10.66
CA ARG A 131 -21.70 -8.39 -9.79
C ARG A 131 -20.78 -9.58 -10.04
N ALA A 132 -20.46 -9.86 -11.31
CA ALA A 132 -19.54 -10.94 -11.68
C ALA A 132 -18.12 -10.66 -11.17
N VAL A 133 -17.71 -9.39 -11.07
CA VAL A 133 -16.43 -8.99 -10.45
C VAL A 133 -16.37 -9.42 -8.99
N TYR A 134 -17.38 -9.07 -8.20
CA TYR A 134 -17.41 -9.46 -6.79
C TYR A 134 -17.49 -10.98 -6.62
N GLY A 135 -18.24 -11.68 -7.46
CA GLY A 135 -18.28 -13.14 -7.47
C GLY A 135 -16.91 -13.78 -7.77
N SER A 136 -16.19 -13.25 -8.76
CA SER A 136 -14.84 -13.75 -9.12
C SER A 136 -13.81 -13.49 -8.01
N ILE A 137 -13.87 -12.34 -7.34
CA ILE A 137 -13.01 -12.03 -6.19
C ILE A 137 -13.37 -12.95 -5.00
N GLY A 138 -14.66 -13.18 -4.75
CA GLY A 138 -15.12 -14.13 -3.74
C GLY A 138 -14.60 -15.54 -3.98
N LEU A 139 -14.67 -16.02 -5.22
CA LEU A 139 -14.11 -17.34 -5.61
C LEU A 139 -12.59 -17.42 -5.39
N ALA A 140 -11.85 -16.39 -5.83
CA ALA A 140 -10.42 -16.31 -5.60
C ALA A 140 -10.09 -16.29 -4.09
N GLY A 141 -10.89 -15.58 -3.29
CA GLY A 141 -10.81 -15.58 -1.82
C GLY A 141 -11.04 -16.95 -1.20
N CYS A 142 -12.02 -17.72 -1.69
CA CYS A 142 -12.27 -19.10 -1.25
C CYS A 142 -11.07 -20.02 -1.55
N ILE A 143 -10.48 -19.91 -2.75
CA ILE A 143 -9.28 -20.66 -3.10
C ILE A 143 -8.13 -20.29 -2.16
N GLY A 144 -7.90 -18.99 -1.92
CA GLY A 144 -6.89 -18.52 -0.98
C GLY A 144 -7.12 -19.02 0.44
N PHE A 145 -8.36 -19.00 0.92
CA PHE A 145 -8.76 -19.56 2.21
C PHE A 145 -8.39 -21.05 2.34
N LEU A 146 -8.74 -21.87 1.35
CA LEU A 146 -8.46 -23.30 1.36
C LEU A 146 -6.95 -23.58 1.34
N LEU A 147 -6.20 -22.87 0.50
CA LEU A 147 -4.75 -23.00 0.39
C LEU A 147 -4.07 -22.62 1.72
N LEU A 148 -4.50 -21.51 2.33
CA LEU A 148 -3.92 -21.04 3.58
C LEU A 148 -4.27 -21.99 4.74
N ALA A 149 -5.51 -22.44 4.82
CA ALA A 149 -5.96 -23.40 5.83
C ALA A 149 -5.20 -24.74 5.73
N TRP A 150 -4.80 -25.14 4.53
CA TRP A 150 -4.05 -26.37 4.32
C TRP A 150 -2.56 -26.21 4.61
N ARG A 151 -1.94 -25.06 4.26
CA ARG A 151 -0.48 -24.88 4.26
C ARG A 151 0.06 -24.21 5.50
N LEU A 152 -0.71 -23.35 6.16
CA LEU A 152 -0.21 -22.60 7.30
C LEU A 152 -0.17 -23.48 8.55
N PRO A 153 1.00 -23.62 9.22
CA PRO A 153 1.11 -24.41 10.44
C PRO A 153 0.26 -23.83 11.58
N ALA A 154 -0.24 -24.71 12.42
CA ALA A 154 -0.98 -24.37 13.63
C ALA A 154 -0.02 -23.99 14.78
N GLY A 155 -0.56 -23.37 15.84
CA GLY A 155 0.19 -23.04 17.06
C GLY A 155 1.02 -21.77 16.99
N LEU A 156 0.93 -21.01 15.89
CA LEU A 156 1.64 -19.74 15.74
C LEU A 156 0.91 -18.62 16.50
N VAL A 157 1.52 -18.12 17.57
CA VAL A 157 1.01 -16.97 18.34
C VAL A 157 2.04 -15.84 18.26
N GLY A 158 1.59 -14.64 17.91
CA GLY A 158 2.44 -13.44 17.91
C GLY A 158 2.54 -12.83 19.30
N ALA A 159 3.45 -11.86 19.46
CA ALA A 159 3.52 -11.07 20.69
C ALA A 159 2.18 -10.32 20.90
N PRO A 160 1.64 -10.33 22.13
CA PRO A 160 0.41 -9.61 22.45
C PRO A 160 0.62 -8.11 22.29
N VAL A 161 -0.40 -7.41 21.79
CA VAL A 161 -0.42 -5.94 21.68
C VAL A 161 -1.31 -5.41 22.79
N ASP A 162 -0.73 -4.65 23.69
CA ASP A 162 -1.42 -3.98 24.81
C ASP A 162 -1.11 -2.48 24.83
N LEU A 163 -1.62 -1.75 25.81
CA LEU A 163 -1.35 -0.31 25.96
C LEU A 163 0.15 -0.02 26.18
N LYS A 164 0.86 -0.95 26.86
CA LYS A 164 2.30 -0.82 27.03
C LYS A 164 3.03 -0.96 25.70
N THR A 165 2.63 -1.92 24.88
CA THR A 165 3.16 -2.09 23.50
C THR A 165 3.02 -0.82 22.69
N TRP A 166 1.87 -0.14 22.74
CA TRP A 166 1.67 1.15 22.06
C TRP A 166 2.56 2.26 22.61
N ALA A 167 2.73 2.31 23.94
CA ALA A 167 3.64 3.28 24.55
C ALA A 167 5.10 3.00 24.16
N ASP A 168 5.51 1.73 24.12
CA ASP A 168 6.86 1.32 23.72
C ASP A 168 7.13 1.63 22.24
N VAL A 169 6.16 1.44 21.35
CA VAL A 169 6.23 1.88 19.94
C VAL A 169 6.44 3.39 19.84
N GLY A 170 5.64 4.17 20.57
CA GLY A 170 5.73 5.65 20.55
C GLY A 170 7.03 6.19 21.16
N ARG A 171 7.63 5.46 22.11
CA ARG A 171 8.91 5.82 22.74
C ARG A 171 10.14 5.35 21.97
N ASN A 172 9.97 4.46 21.00
CA ASN A 172 11.09 3.97 20.21
C ASN A 172 11.38 4.93 19.04
N PRO A 173 12.48 5.71 19.12
CA PRO A 173 12.77 6.74 18.12
C PRO A 173 13.00 6.15 16.72
N MET A 174 13.53 4.92 16.63
CA MET A 174 13.72 4.25 15.36
C MET A 174 12.39 3.93 14.68
N ILE A 175 11.40 3.40 15.43
CA ILE A 175 10.06 3.12 14.89
C ILE A 175 9.40 4.42 14.44
N VAL A 176 9.44 5.48 15.26
CA VAL A 176 8.86 6.79 14.94
C VAL A 176 9.48 7.36 13.65
N LEU A 177 10.81 7.30 13.50
CA LEU A 177 11.49 7.73 12.28
C LEU A 177 11.07 6.89 11.07
N LEU A 178 10.96 5.57 11.21
CA LEU A 178 10.53 4.70 10.11
C LEU A 178 9.08 4.99 9.67
N LEU A 179 8.18 5.25 10.62
CA LEU A 179 6.80 5.67 10.34
C LEU A 179 6.76 7.04 9.66
N SER A 180 7.61 7.97 10.08
CA SER A 180 7.74 9.29 9.45
C SER A 180 8.23 9.17 7.99
N VAL A 181 9.16 8.25 7.70
CA VAL A 181 9.57 7.97 6.31
C VAL A 181 8.37 7.58 5.46
N THR A 182 7.53 6.65 5.94
CA THR A 182 6.32 6.21 5.21
C THR A 182 5.37 7.39 4.98
N THR A 183 5.11 8.20 6.01
CA THR A 183 4.24 9.38 5.90
C THR A 183 4.75 10.35 4.84
N LEU A 184 6.04 10.69 4.89
CA LEU A 184 6.66 11.62 3.94
C LEU A 184 6.66 11.09 2.50
N GLN A 185 7.01 9.81 2.31
CA GLN A 185 6.98 9.16 1.00
C GLN A 185 5.57 9.17 0.40
N MET A 186 4.55 8.82 1.19
CA MET A 186 3.16 8.80 0.73
C MET A 186 2.64 10.21 0.48
N SER A 187 2.94 11.18 1.34
CA SER A 187 2.55 12.57 1.11
C SER A 187 3.14 13.08 -0.20
N GLY A 188 4.44 12.91 -0.42
CA GLY A 188 5.10 13.35 -1.65
C GLY A 188 4.49 12.73 -2.90
N GLN A 189 4.29 11.42 -2.91
CA GLN A 189 3.71 10.74 -4.07
C GLN A 189 2.29 11.23 -4.37
N PHE A 190 1.43 11.32 -3.36
CA PHE A 190 0.02 11.61 -3.55
C PHE A 190 -0.29 13.08 -3.83
N VAL A 191 0.66 14.00 -3.65
CA VAL A 191 0.55 15.39 -4.19
C VAL A 191 0.35 15.35 -5.71
N VAL A 192 1.08 14.49 -6.43
CA VAL A 192 1.01 14.38 -7.89
C VAL A 192 0.10 13.22 -8.31
N PHE A 193 0.21 12.05 -7.70
CA PHE A 193 -0.43 10.81 -8.16
C PHE A 193 -1.95 10.94 -8.28
N THR A 194 -2.61 11.56 -7.29
CA THR A 194 -4.06 11.75 -7.28
C THR A 194 -4.55 12.57 -8.48
N PHE A 195 -3.75 13.51 -8.93
CA PHE A 195 -4.05 14.44 -10.03
C PHE A 195 -3.21 14.19 -11.27
N MET A 196 -2.51 13.05 -11.35
CA MET A 196 -1.57 12.74 -12.44
C MET A 196 -2.20 12.87 -13.83
N GLY A 197 -3.40 12.31 -14.04
CA GLY A 197 -4.10 12.42 -15.31
C GLY A 197 -4.42 13.86 -15.68
N PRO A 198 -5.17 14.62 -14.88
CA PRO A 198 -5.44 16.03 -15.10
C PRO A 198 -4.19 16.91 -15.26
N LEU A 199 -3.13 16.64 -14.48
CA LEU A 199 -1.85 17.36 -14.59
C LEU A 199 -1.17 17.09 -15.94
N LEU A 200 -1.10 15.84 -16.39
CA LEU A 200 -0.56 15.50 -17.71
C LEU A 200 -1.33 16.18 -18.82
N THR A 201 -2.66 16.10 -18.79
CA THR A 201 -3.49 16.75 -19.81
C THR A 201 -3.28 18.26 -19.86
N LYS A 202 -3.23 18.94 -18.70
CA LYS A 202 -3.01 20.40 -18.67
C LYS A 202 -1.59 20.82 -19.04
N LEU A 203 -0.57 20.06 -18.61
CA LEU A 203 0.84 20.41 -18.82
C LEU A 203 1.35 20.05 -20.23
N THR A 204 0.82 18.97 -20.83
CA THR A 204 1.38 18.41 -22.08
C THR A 204 0.36 18.24 -23.20
N ALA A 205 -0.91 18.63 -22.97
CA ALA A 205 -2.04 18.34 -23.86
C ALA A 205 -2.22 16.82 -24.16
N ALA A 206 -1.78 15.96 -23.22
CA ALA A 206 -1.88 14.51 -23.37
C ALA A 206 -3.33 14.04 -23.47
N GLY A 207 -3.63 13.23 -24.47
CA GLY A 207 -4.92 12.57 -24.62
C GLY A 207 -5.10 11.38 -23.67
N PRO A 208 -6.32 10.79 -23.62
CA PRO A 208 -6.63 9.68 -22.71
C PRO A 208 -5.68 8.49 -22.82
N ASP A 209 -5.29 8.10 -24.04
CA ASP A 209 -4.39 6.95 -24.27
C ASP A 209 -2.97 7.23 -23.73
N ALA A 210 -2.48 8.45 -23.90
CA ALA A 210 -1.19 8.85 -23.35
C ALA A 210 -1.21 8.86 -21.81
N VAL A 211 -2.29 9.33 -21.20
CA VAL A 211 -2.49 9.24 -19.74
C VAL A 211 -2.55 7.80 -19.28
N ALA A 212 -3.28 6.94 -19.98
CA ALA A 212 -3.37 5.51 -19.67
C ALA A 212 -2.00 4.82 -19.74
N LEU A 213 -1.18 5.16 -20.74
CA LEU A 213 0.19 4.65 -20.88
C LEU A 213 1.06 5.03 -19.68
N VAL A 214 0.95 6.24 -19.15
CA VAL A 214 1.73 6.67 -17.96
C VAL A 214 1.33 5.87 -16.72
N PHE A 215 0.04 5.61 -16.49
CA PHE A 215 -0.41 4.74 -15.40
C PHE A 215 0.06 3.29 -15.59
N LEU A 216 0.05 2.79 -16.81
CA LEU A 216 0.60 1.46 -17.14
C LEU A 216 2.09 1.39 -16.83
N LEU A 217 2.88 2.38 -17.24
CA LEU A 217 4.30 2.47 -16.92
C LEU A 217 4.53 2.49 -15.41
N TYR A 218 3.77 3.31 -14.66
CA TYR A 218 3.86 3.37 -13.21
C TYR A 218 3.62 1.99 -12.57
N GLY A 219 2.57 1.29 -12.97
CA GLY A 219 2.22 -0.04 -12.44
C GLY A 219 3.22 -1.12 -12.84
N ALA A 220 3.61 -1.18 -14.13
CA ALA A 220 4.56 -2.16 -14.65
C ALA A 220 5.95 -2.03 -13.99
N PHE A 221 6.47 -0.82 -13.90
CA PHE A 221 7.74 -0.55 -13.23
C PHE A 221 7.63 -0.74 -11.71
N GLY A 222 6.47 -0.49 -11.11
CA GLY A 222 6.20 -0.83 -9.70
C GLY A 222 6.32 -2.33 -9.44
N PHE A 223 5.79 -3.16 -10.33
CA PHE A 223 5.95 -4.62 -10.26
C PHE A 223 7.42 -5.04 -10.42
N ILE A 224 8.12 -4.48 -11.40
CA ILE A 224 9.55 -4.74 -11.61
C ILE A 224 10.36 -4.34 -10.37
N GLY A 225 10.09 -3.16 -9.82
CA GLY A 225 10.78 -2.66 -8.63
C GLY A 225 10.63 -3.59 -7.42
N ILE A 226 9.41 -3.99 -7.08
CA ILE A 226 9.20 -4.91 -5.95
C ILE A 226 9.79 -6.30 -6.20
N ALA A 227 9.78 -6.79 -7.44
CA ALA A 227 10.41 -8.06 -7.80
C ALA A 227 11.95 -8.00 -7.60
N ILE A 228 12.58 -6.89 -7.97
CA ILE A 228 14.00 -6.65 -7.71
C ILE A 228 14.25 -6.55 -6.19
N ALA A 229 13.46 -5.73 -5.48
CA ALA A 229 13.59 -5.56 -4.03
C ALA A 229 13.53 -6.89 -3.28
N THR A 230 12.61 -7.76 -3.66
CA THR A 230 12.44 -9.10 -3.07
C THR A 230 13.69 -9.98 -3.24
N ARG A 231 14.41 -9.83 -4.35
CA ARG A 231 15.63 -10.63 -4.62
C ARG A 231 16.87 -10.11 -3.90
N ILE A 232 16.97 -8.79 -3.72
CA ILE A 232 18.18 -8.18 -3.19
C ILE A 232 18.13 -7.92 -1.67
N VAL A 233 16.95 -7.88 -1.07
CA VAL A 233 16.78 -7.46 0.33
C VAL A 233 17.53 -8.35 1.33
N ASP A 234 17.58 -9.65 1.09
CA ASP A 234 18.24 -10.59 2.01
C ASP A 234 19.79 -10.48 1.93
N SER A 235 20.34 -10.13 0.78
CA SER A 235 21.79 -9.96 0.59
C SER A 235 22.28 -8.54 0.90
N TRP A 236 21.51 -7.51 0.53
CA TRP A 236 21.86 -6.11 0.74
C TRP A 236 21.39 -5.55 2.08
N GLY A 237 20.43 -6.22 2.70
CA GLY A 237 19.73 -5.74 3.88
C GLY A 237 18.62 -4.72 3.57
N ALA A 238 17.63 -4.67 4.45
CA ALA A 238 16.44 -3.83 4.28
C ALA A 238 16.76 -2.33 4.22
N TYR A 239 17.81 -1.86 4.92
CA TYR A 239 18.21 -0.46 4.89
C TYR A 239 18.71 -0.03 3.50
N ASN A 240 19.71 -0.74 2.93
CA ASN A 240 20.28 -0.39 1.65
C ASN A 240 19.27 -0.51 0.52
N THR A 241 18.41 -1.54 0.58
CA THR A 241 17.32 -1.72 -0.37
C THR A 241 16.30 -0.57 -0.27
N SER A 242 15.91 -0.18 0.95
CA SER A 242 15.03 0.98 1.17
C SER A 242 15.65 2.28 0.64
N LEU A 243 16.94 2.48 0.87
CA LEU A 243 17.68 3.66 0.39
C LEU A 243 17.67 3.73 -1.13
N LEU A 244 18.05 2.63 -1.82
CA LEU A 244 18.05 2.54 -3.28
C LEU A 244 16.69 2.96 -3.87
N PHE A 245 15.60 2.34 -3.41
CA PHE A 245 14.28 2.60 -3.96
C PHE A 245 13.72 3.97 -3.58
N THR A 246 14.14 4.54 -2.44
CA THR A 246 13.83 5.94 -2.09
C THR A 246 14.57 6.92 -3.01
N VAL A 247 15.82 6.63 -3.37
CA VAL A 247 16.59 7.43 -4.35
C VAL A 247 15.93 7.35 -5.73
N LEU A 248 15.55 6.15 -6.20
CA LEU A 248 14.84 5.99 -7.48
C LEU A 248 13.51 6.75 -7.47
N MET A 249 12.76 6.69 -6.38
CA MET A 249 11.53 7.46 -6.22
C MET A 249 11.80 8.97 -6.31
N LEU A 250 12.81 9.47 -5.60
CA LEU A 250 13.19 10.88 -5.65
C LEU A 250 13.62 11.29 -7.06
N THR A 251 14.42 10.46 -7.74
CA THR A 251 14.85 10.71 -9.12
C THR A 251 13.64 10.83 -10.06
N GLY A 252 12.69 9.90 -9.96
CA GLY A 252 11.48 9.92 -10.78
C GLY A 252 10.58 11.13 -10.50
N VAL A 253 10.34 11.45 -9.23
CA VAL A 253 9.53 12.62 -8.84
C VAL A 253 10.23 13.94 -9.22
N SER A 254 11.56 14.01 -9.07
CA SER A 254 12.36 15.17 -9.52
C SER A 254 12.32 15.32 -11.03
N GLY A 255 12.46 14.20 -11.76
CA GLY A 255 12.32 14.18 -13.22
C GLY A 255 10.95 14.69 -13.67
N TRP A 256 9.85 14.27 -13.01
CA TRP A 256 8.52 14.83 -13.24
C TRP A 256 8.47 16.35 -13.07
N ALA A 257 9.01 16.86 -11.94
CA ALA A 257 8.98 18.29 -11.64
C ALA A 257 9.79 19.13 -12.65
N LEU A 258 10.98 18.63 -13.02
CA LEU A 258 11.92 19.35 -13.90
C LEU A 258 11.54 19.26 -15.39
N SER A 259 10.83 18.21 -15.80
CA SER A 259 10.41 18.01 -17.19
C SER A 259 8.96 18.40 -17.46
N ALA A 260 8.33 19.14 -16.55
CA ALA A 260 6.93 19.56 -16.69
C ALA A 260 6.68 20.27 -18.03
N GLY A 261 5.72 19.76 -18.80
CA GLY A 261 5.40 20.21 -20.15
C GLY A 261 6.02 19.36 -21.28
N ILE A 262 6.93 18.44 -20.98
CA ILE A 262 7.56 17.56 -21.97
C ILE A 262 7.09 16.10 -21.71
N TYR A 263 6.03 15.68 -22.38
CA TYR A 263 5.37 14.39 -22.15
C TYR A 263 6.34 13.18 -22.10
N PRO A 264 7.25 12.94 -23.07
CA PRO A 264 8.11 11.75 -23.03
C PRO A 264 9.01 11.69 -21.79
N LEU A 265 9.54 12.84 -21.36
CA LEU A 265 10.37 12.93 -20.17
C LEU A 265 9.56 12.72 -18.89
N MET A 266 8.36 13.29 -18.83
CA MET A 266 7.42 13.04 -17.70
C MET A 266 7.03 11.57 -17.62
N ALA A 267 6.72 10.90 -18.73
CA ALA A 267 6.39 9.49 -18.79
C ALA A 267 7.55 8.61 -18.34
N GLY A 268 8.78 8.87 -18.81
CA GLY A 268 9.99 8.19 -18.37
C GLY A 268 10.27 8.38 -16.87
N SER A 269 10.04 9.59 -16.37
CA SER A 269 10.17 9.93 -14.96
C SER A 269 9.19 9.16 -14.09
N VAL A 270 7.94 8.99 -14.53
CA VAL A 270 6.93 8.18 -13.84
C VAL A 270 7.30 6.69 -13.83
N ALA A 271 7.92 6.17 -14.88
CA ALA A 271 8.43 4.79 -14.88
C ALA A 271 9.50 4.60 -13.79
N ILE A 272 10.47 5.53 -13.69
CA ILE A 272 11.50 5.49 -12.64
C ILE A 272 10.87 5.63 -11.24
N TRP A 273 9.91 6.54 -11.07
CA TRP A 273 9.17 6.70 -9.84
C TRP A 273 8.40 5.41 -9.47
N GLY A 274 7.77 4.77 -10.44
CA GLY A 274 7.08 3.49 -10.27
C GLY A 274 7.96 2.42 -9.63
N LEU A 275 9.24 2.28 -10.05
CA LEU A 275 10.20 1.35 -9.43
C LEU A 275 10.26 1.51 -7.91
N GLY A 276 10.21 2.76 -7.42
CA GLY A 276 10.28 3.08 -5.99
C GLY A 276 9.01 2.79 -5.21
N PHE A 277 7.83 2.89 -5.82
CA PHE A 277 6.55 2.93 -5.11
C PHE A 277 6.28 1.71 -4.21
N ALA A 278 6.10 0.54 -4.83
CA ALA A 278 5.77 -0.68 -4.09
C ALA A 278 6.94 -1.15 -3.23
N SER A 279 8.16 -0.96 -3.72
CA SER A 279 9.41 -1.36 -3.06
C SER A 279 9.67 -0.59 -1.78
N THR A 280 9.49 0.75 -1.76
CA THR A 280 9.69 1.56 -0.57
C THR A 280 8.71 1.18 0.53
N ASN A 281 7.42 1.01 0.21
CA ASN A 281 6.42 0.62 1.19
C ASN A 281 6.71 -0.76 1.80
N SER A 282 7.06 -1.74 0.97
CA SER A 282 7.46 -3.06 1.43
C SER A 282 8.69 -3.00 2.34
N MET A 283 9.71 -2.25 1.93
CA MET A 283 10.95 -2.13 2.71
C MET A 283 10.74 -1.42 4.06
N GLN A 284 9.83 -0.46 4.17
CA GLN A 284 9.51 0.13 5.47
C GLN A 284 8.92 -0.91 6.43
N GLN A 285 8.07 -1.80 5.94
CA GLN A 285 7.53 -2.87 6.78
C GLN A 285 8.59 -3.88 7.19
N VAL A 286 9.48 -4.28 6.27
CA VAL A 286 10.64 -5.13 6.60
C VAL A 286 11.51 -4.47 7.67
N ARG A 287 11.80 -3.17 7.52
CA ARG A 287 12.64 -2.41 8.46
C ARG A 287 12.00 -2.31 9.85
N LEU A 288 10.69 -2.10 9.94
CA LEU A 288 9.95 -2.09 11.20
C LEU A 288 10.04 -3.45 11.91
N VAL A 289 9.86 -4.55 11.18
CA VAL A 289 9.96 -5.91 11.73
C VAL A 289 11.39 -6.21 12.20
N VAL A 290 12.40 -5.81 11.44
CA VAL A 290 13.82 -6.05 11.79
C VAL A 290 14.26 -5.17 12.96
N ALA A 291 13.84 -3.90 13.00
CA ALA A 291 14.23 -2.95 14.05
C ALA A 291 13.69 -3.33 15.44
N ALA A 292 12.48 -3.88 15.50
CA ALA A 292 11.85 -4.26 16.77
C ALA A 292 10.91 -5.47 16.57
N PRO A 293 11.44 -6.69 16.50
CA PRO A 293 10.64 -7.90 16.25
C PRO A 293 9.51 -8.11 17.26
N ALA A 294 9.74 -7.77 18.52
CA ALA A 294 8.73 -7.88 19.59
C ALA A 294 7.56 -6.90 19.40
N LEU A 295 7.77 -5.77 18.70
CA LEU A 295 6.77 -4.74 18.42
C LEU A 295 6.25 -4.81 16.97
N ALA A 296 6.62 -5.83 16.20
CA ALA A 296 6.37 -5.92 14.76
C ALA A 296 4.88 -5.77 14.42
N SER A 297 4.00 -6.47 15.09
CA SER A 297 2.55 -6.44 14.82
C SER A 297 1.97 -5.03 15.01
N ALA A 298 2.35 -4.33 16.07
CA ALA A 298 1.90 -2.98 16.36
C ALA A 298 2.51 -1.96 15.39
N SER A 299 3.83 -2.00 15.18
CA SER A 299 4.53 -1.04 14.31
C SER A 299 4.12 -1.16 12.85
N VAL A 300 3.93 -2.39 12.33
CA VAL A 300 3.46 -2.61 10.95
C VAL A 300 2.00 -2.19 10.78
N SER A 301 1.15 -2.39 11.78
CA SER A 301 -0.23 -1.89 11.72
C SER A 301 -0.30 -0.36 11.71
N LEU A 302 0.53 0.31 12.53
CA LEU A 302 0.68 1.77 12.48
C LEU A 302 1.24 2.27 11.15
N ASN A 303 2.16 1.49 10.52
CA ASN A 303 2.66 1.84 9.20
C ASN A 303 1.53 1.93 8.16
N THR A 304 0.54 1.04 8.24
CA THR A 304 -0.66 1.12 7.40
C THR A 304 -1.45 2.41 7.67
N SER A 305 -1.62 2.79 8.93
CA SER A 305 -2.32 4.03 9.31
C SER A 305 -1.61 5.27 8.78
N VAL A 306 -0.30 5.40 9.03
CA VAL A 306 0.46 6.58 8.58
C VAL A 306 0.62 6.64 7.06
N LEU A 307 0.55 5.49 6.37
CA LEU A 307 0.47 5.43 4.91
C LEU A 307 -0.79 6.18 4.42
N TYR A 308 -1.96 5.87 4.99
CA TYR A 308 -3.22 6.53 4.60
C TYR A 308 -3.27 7.99 5.04
N VAL A 309 -2.68 8.34 6.20
CA VAL A 309 -2.50 9.75 6.61
C VAL A 309 -1.65 10.49 5.59
N GLY A 310 -0.52 9.92 5.16
CA GLY A 310 0.34 10.50 4.14
C GLY A 310 -0.39 10.68 2.80
N GLN A 311 -1.17 9.69 2.37
CA GLN A 311 -2.00 9.80 1.17
C GLN A 311 -3.01 10.95 1.26
N ALA A 312 -3.69 11.07 2.41
CA ALA A 312 -4.67 12.13 2.63
C ALA A 312 -4.02 13.52 2.60
N VAL A 313 -2.90 13.70 3.30
CA VAL A 313 -2.13 14.94 3.32
C VAL A 313 -1.64 15.30 1.91
N GLY A 314 -1.01 14.36 1.20
CA GLY A 314 -0.53 14.58 -0.16
C GLY A 314 -1.66 14.95 -1.12
N SER A 315 -2.76 14.19 -1.10
CA SER A 315 -3.93 14.46 -1.96
C SER A 315 -4.58 15.81 -1.67
N ALA A 316 -4.67 16.22 -0.38
CA ALA A 316 -5.21 17.51 0.00
C ALA A 316 -4.34 18.67 -0.52
N ILE A 317 -3.01 18.56 -0.36
CA ILE A 317 -2.06 19.56 -0.88
C ILE A 317 -2.10 19.60 -2.41
N GLY A 318 -2.09 18.44 -3.08
CA GLY A 318 -2.20 18.33 -4.53
C GLY A 318 -3.50 18.95 -5.07
N GLY A 319 -4.62 18.70 -4.38
CA GLY A 319 -5.92 19.30 -4.71
C GLY A 319 -5.93 20.83 -4.57
N MET A 320 -5.33 21.37 -3.51
CA MET A 320 -5.20 22.82 -3.33
C MET A 320 -4.34 23.46 -4.43
N LEU A 321 -3.21 22.84 -4.77
CA LEU A 321 -2.33 23.33 -5.82
C LEU A 321 -3.01 23.27 -7.20
N TYR A 322 -3.71 22.19 -7.48
CA TYR A 322 -4.46 22.02 -8.72
C TYR A 322 -5.60 23.04 -8.85
N ALA A 323 -6.36 23.26 -7.77
CA ALA A 323 -7.46 24.24 -7.77
C ALA A 323 -6.97 25.68 -7.92
N ARG A 324 -5.73 25.98 -7.52
CA ARG A 324 -5.09 27.30 -7.69
C ARG A 324 -4.29 27.43 -9.00
N GLU A 325 -4.41 26.47 -9.92
CA GLU A 325 -3.66 26.40 -11.18
C GLU A 325 -2.12 26.41 -10.99
N MET A 326 -1.63 26.02 -9.81
CA MET A 326 -0.20 25.95 -9.51
C MET A 326 0.38 24.58 -9.93
N LEU A 327 0.19 24.21 -11.21
CA LEU A 327 0.43 22.86 -11.73
C LEU A 327 1.90 22.44 -11.60
N HIS A 328 2.84 23.36 -11.90
CA HIS A 328 4.29 23.10 -11.76
C HIS A 328 4.71 22.93 -10.29
N ALA A 329 4.10 23.67 -9.38
CA ALA A 329 4.42 23.61 -7.96
C ALA A 329 4.14 22.21 -7.35
N ALA A 330 3.16 21.48 -7.89
CA ALA A 330 2.83 20.14 -7.40
C ALA A 330 4.03 19.18 -7.47
N GLY A 331 4.79 19.21 -8.58
CA GLY A 331 6.00 18.41 -8.73
C GLY A 331 7.09 18.79 -7.72
N TYR A 332 7.34 20.08 -7.52
CA TYR A 332 8.37 20.56 -6.57
C TYR A 332 8.00 20.26 -5.11
N VAL A 333 6.73 20.40 -4.74
CA VAL A 333 6.25 20.02 -3.40
C VAL A 333 6.40 18.52 -3.17
N ALA A 334 6.03 17.69 -4.14
CA ALA A 334 6.24 16.24 -4.10
C ALA A 334 7.72 15.89 -3.93
N MET A 335 8.61 16.52 -4.70
CA MET A 335 10.06 16.37 -4.60
C MET A 335 10.56 16.73 -3.20
N GLY A 336 10.10 17.83 -2.60
CA GLY A 336 10.46 18.26 -1.26
C GLY A 336 10.11 17.21 -0.20
N PHE A 337 8.90 16.65 -0.23
CA PHE A 337 8.50 15.58 0.68
C PHE A 337 9.35 14.32 0.54
N VAL A 338 9.63 13.88 -0.70
CA VAL A 338 10.44 12.67 -0.93
C VAL A 338 11.91 12.91 -0.57
N ALA A 339 12.43 14.13 -0.78
CA ALA A 339 13.77 14.52 -0.32
C ALA A 339 13.86 14.46 1.21
N LEU A 340 12.88 15.00 1.94
CA LEU A 340 12.80 14.87 3.40
C LEU A 340 12.70 13.41 3.84
N ALA A 341 11.95 12.59 3.11
CA ALA A 341 11.90 11.16 3.38
C ALA A 341 13.28 10.50 3.21
N LEU A 342 14.01 10.83 2.15
CA LEU A 342 15.37 10.33 1.94
C LEU A 342 16.32 10.76 3.07
N MET A 343 16.27 12.02 3.49
CA MET A 343 17.05 12.51 4.64
C MET A 343 16.71 11.72 5.91
N THR A 344 15.42 11.46 6.16
CA THR A 344 15.00 10.64 7.29
C THR A 344 15.47 9.18 7.17
N VAL A 345 15.47 8.60 5.95
CA VAL A 345 16.06 7.27 5.72
C VAL A 345 17.53 7.24 6.11
N LEU A 346 18.30 8.26 5.75
CA LEU A 346 19.73 8.35 6.11
C LEU A 346 19.96 8.40 7.63
N LEU A 347 19.07 9.09 8.37
CA LEU A 347 19.14 9.15 9.84
C LEU A 347 18.84 7.78 10.51
N THR A 348 18.17 6.88 9.82
CA THR A 348 17.81 5.53 10.29
C THR A 348 18.85 4.46 9.90
N ARG A 349 20.09 4.86 9.59
CA ARG A 349 21.17 3.93 9.27
C ARG A 349 21.44 3.02 10.47
N PRO A 350 21.47 1.68 10.28
CA PRO A 350 21.85 0.75 11.34
C PRO A 350 23.25 1.08 11.84
N ARG A 351 23.43 1.18 13.15
CA ARG A 351 24.78 1.27 13.73
C ARG A 351 25.46 -0.08 13.58
N PRO A 352 26.76 -0.13 13.19
CA PRO A 352 27.49 -1.38 13.25
C PRO A 352 27.46 -1.91 14.69
N PRO A 353 27.36 -3.23 14.90
CA PRO A 353 27.50 -3.78 16.24
C PRO A 353 28.81 -3.29 16.81
N LEU A 354 28.78 -2.74 18.03
CA LEU A 354 29.99 -2.41 18.78
C LEU A 354 30.81 -3.70 18.81
N ALA A 355 32.04 -3.65 18.27
CA ALA A 355 32.95 -4.77 18.38
C ALA A 355 33.01 -5.13 19.86
N ALA A 356 32.62 -6.38 20.18
CA ALA A 356 32.77 -6.91 21.52
C ALA A 356 34.27 -6.88 21.84
N GLY A 357 34.67 -5.91 22.70
CA GLY A 357 36.03 -5.79 23.21
C GLY A 357 36.32 -6.87 24.22
#